data_ad3d744ad97c5c4bae0c07b9136f5e1a
#
_entry.id   ad3d744ad97c5c4bae0c07b9136f5e1a
#
_cell.length_a   1.000
_cell.length_b   1.000
_cell.length_c   1.000
_cell.angle_alpha   90.00
_cell.angle_beta   90.00
_cell.angle_gamma   90.00
#
_symmetry.space_group_name_H-M   'P 1'
#
loop_
_entity.id
_entity.type
_entity.pdbx_description
1 polymer ?
#
loop_
_entity_poly.entity_id
_entity_poly.type
_entity_poly.pdbx_seq_one_letter_code
_entity_poly.pdbx_strand_id
1 'polypeptide(L)'
;MGILDAVAASPAMAVVGASVVLLAAPVRSMSDLMHAMAPALLPETTVFDVGSVKAGIVAAAEAALPAGCFVGCHPMAGAEFSGVEAADANIFTGRVCFICPSRGARESAVVAANDFWRGLGCQTATIEPETHDRLMAAQSHLPHVAAYALAGALATAMSFLEATTTAASPTTSLRDTTRIAASGPEVWRDILLANAAHVLPLIQELETRVAEIKSAVADGDGETLERVLSAAQACRKRLVKE
;
A
#
# COMPACT_ATOMS: atom_id res chain seq x y z
N MET A 1 -15.15 1.33 -25.57
CA MET A 1 -15.64 0.35 -24.59
C MET A 1 -16.58 1.08 -23.64
N GLY A 2 -17.87 0.63 -23.54
CA GLY A 2 -18.84 1.18 -22.57
C GLY A 2 -18.57 0.60 -21.18
N ILE A 3 -17.50 1.07 -20.50
CA ILE A 3 -17.19 0.65 -19.13
C ILE A 3 -18.00 1.47 -18.11
N LEU A 4 -18.39 2.68 -18.50
CA LEU A 4 -19.16 3.60 -17.66
C LEU A 4 -20.53 3.83 -18.25
N ASP A 5 -21.57 3.78 -17.43
CA ASP A 5 -22.94 4.15 -17.80
C ASP A 5 -23.09 5.67 -17.89
N ALA A 6 -22.44 6.41 -16.98
CA ALA A 6 -22.47 7.87 -16.92
C ALA A 6 -21.19 8.44 -16.29
N VAL A 7 -20.93 9.72 -16.59
CA VAL A 7 -19.87 10.52 -15.95
C VAL A 7 -20.53 11.74 -15.32
N ALA A 8 -20.21 12.02 -14.06
CA ALA A 8 -20.72 13.17 -13.33
C ALA A 8 -19.70 14.33 -13.30
N ALA A 9 -20.22 15.57 -13.27
CA ALA A 9 -19.38 16.77 -13.26
C ALA A 9 -18.75 17.09 -11.88
N SER A 10 -19.24 16.45 -10.82
CA SER A 10 -18.72 16.63 -9.46
C SER A 10 -18.90 15.38 -8.61
N PRO A 11 -18.13 15.23 -7.52
CA PRO A 11 -18.30 14.12 -6.57
C PRO A 11 -19.71 14.04 -6.00
N ALA A 12 -20.32 15.17 -5.65
CA ALA A 12 -21.70 15.21 -5.15
C ALA A 12 -22.71 14.68 -6.17
N MET A 13 -22.55 15.02 -7.45
CA MET A 13 -23.42 14.52 -8.51
C MET A 13 -23.21 13.04 -8.80
N ALA A 14 -21.98 12.55 -8.64
CA ALA A 14 -21.65 11.14 -8.88
C ALA A 14 -22.33 10.18 -7.91
N VAL A 15 -22.64 10.64 -6.69
CA VAL A 15 -23.17 9.78 -5.62
C VAL A 15 -24.68 9.88 -5.42
N VAL A 16 -25.38 10.72 -6.19
CA VAL A 16 -26.84 10.87 -6.09
C VAL A 16 -27.53 9.54 -6.39
N GLY A 17 -28.28 9.02 -5.41
CA GLY A 17 -29.02 7.76 -5.54
C GLY A 17 -28.15 6.50 -5.48
N ALA A 18 -26.85 6.62 -5.23
CA ALA A 18 -25.97 5.47 -5.12
C ALA A 18 -26.20 4.71 -3.82
N SER A 19 -26.33 3.39 -3.88
CA SER A 19 -26.35 2.50 -2.72
C SER A 19 -24.94 2.18 -2.22
N VAL A 20 -23.96 2.15 -3.14
CA VAL A 20 -22.53 1.93 -2.85
C VAL A 20 -21.71 2.98 -3.57
N VAL A 21 -20.72 3.52 -2.85
CA VAL A 21 -19.70 4.42 -3.39
C VAL A 21 -18.32 3.81 -3.14
N LEU A 22 -17.53 3.65 -4.20
CA LEU A 22 -16.13 3.20 -4.11
C LEU A 22 -15.19 4.38 -4.38
N LEU A 23 -14.39 4.74 -3.38
CA LEU A 23 -13.35 5.76 -3.49
C LEU A 23 -12.04 5.12 -3.99
N ALA A 24 -11.78 5.26 -5.28
CA ALA A 24 -10.56 4.80 -5.94
C ALA A 24 -9.71 6.00 -6.38
N ALA A 25 -9.25 6.78 -5.43
CA ALA A 25 -8.50 8.02 -5.63
C ALA A 25 -7.19 8.01 -4.82
N PRO A 26 -6.21 8.88 -5.14
CA PRO A 26 -5.02 9.03 -4.31
C PRO A 26 -5.37 9.35 -2.86
N VAL A 27 -4.61 8.79 -1.90
CA VAL A 27 -4.86 8.90 -0.46
C VAL A 27 -5.08 10.36 -0.01
N ARG A 28 -4.27 11.28 -0.54
CA ARG A 28 -4.36 12.72 -0.21
C ARG A 28 -5.65 13.39 -0.66
N SER A 29 -6.31 12.87 -1.69
CA SER A 29 -7.54 13.44 -2.22
C SER A 29 -8.80 12.90 -1.53
N MET A 30 -8.69 11.85 -0.74
CA MET A 30 -9.87 11.16 -0.19
C MET A 30 -10.66 12.03 0.78
N SER A 31 -10.00 12.80 1.64
CA SER A 31 -10.68 13.70 2.58
C SER A 31 -11.54 14.73 1.85
N ASP A 32 -10.99 15.40 0.83
CA ASP A 32 -11.70 16.42 0.05
C ASP A 32 -12.88 15.82 -0.72
N LEU A 33 -12.69 14.63 -1.30
CA LEU A 33 -13.75 13.89 -1.97
C LEU A 33 -14.90 13.53 -1.02
N MET A 34 -14.58 13.05 0.19
CA MET A 34 -15.56 12.73 1.22
C MET A 34 -16.37 13.96 1.62
N HIS A 35 -15.73 15.10 1.87
CA HIS A 35 -16.42 16.34 2.18
C HIS A 35 -17.32 16.82 1.03
N ALA A 36 -16.82 16.71 -0.21
CA ALA A 36 -17.56 17.16 -1.39
C ALA A 36 -18.82 16.31 -1.68
N MET A 37 -18.77 15.02 -1.39
CA MET A 37 -19.90 14.11 -1.67
C MET A 37 -20.88 13.95 -0.50
N ALA A 38 -20.45 14.21 0.74
CA ALA A 38 -21.23 13.96 1.94
C ALA A 38 -22.65 14.51 1.92
N PRO A 39 -22.90 15.78 1.44
CA PRO A 39 -24.25 16.34 1.42
C PRO A 39 -25.25 15.63 0.48
N ALA A 40 -24.74 14.83 -0.48
CA ALA A 40 -25.55 14.14 -1.48
C ALA A 40 -25.75 12.64 -1.22
N LEU A 41 -25.13 12.12 -0.16
CA LEU A 41 -25.25 10.71 0.22
C LEU A 41 -26.62 10.44 0.86
N LEU A 42 -27.18 9.30 0.53
CA LEU A 42 -28.37 8.80 1.21
C LEU A 42 -27.98 8.17 2.57
N PRO A 43 -28.88 8.16 3.56
CA PRO A 43 -28.59 7.56 4.87
C PRO A 43 -28.14 6.10 4.82
N GLU A 44 -28.65 5.34 3.85
CA GLU A 44 -28.34 3.92 3.65
C GLU A 44 -27.11 3.68 2.78
N THR A 45 -26.57 4.68 2.08
CA THR A 45 -25.39 4.54 1.23
C THR A 45 -24.22 3.96 2.03
N THR A 46 -23.54 2.99 1.46
CA THR A 46 -22.27 2.47 2.00
C THR A 46 -21.10 3.00 1.17
N VAL A 47 -20.08 3.49 1.86
CA VAL A 47 -18.87 4.04 1.22
C VAL A 47 -17.69 3.15 1.54
N PHE A 48 -16.94 2.73 0.50
CA PHE A 48 -15.68 2.00 0.60
C PHE A 48 -14.53 2.82 0.03
N ASP A 49 -13.31 2.45 0.36
CA ASP A 49 -12.11 2.92 -0.33
C ASP A 49 -11.21 1.75 -0.76
N VAL A 50 -10.12 2.05 -1.47
CA VAL A 50 -9.08 1.10 -1.87
C VAL A 50 -7.68 1.55 -1.47
N GLY A 51 -7.57 2.50 -0.57
CA GLY A 51 -6.29 3.10 -0.17
C GLY A 51 -5.35 2.11 0.51
N SER A 52 -4.05 2.35 0.38
CA SER A 52 -2.99 1.52 0.96
C SER A 52 -2.73 1.80 2.44
N VAL A 53 -3.31 2.86 3.01
CA VAL A 53 -3.30 3.23 4.43
C VAL A 53 -4.72 3.38 4.92
N LYS A 54 -4.99 3.10 6.21
CA LYS A 54 -6.36 3.04 6.72
C LYS A 54 -6.65 4.03 7.85
N ALA A 55 -5.76 4.19 8.81
CA ALA A 55 -6.05 4.98 10.01
C ALA A 55 -6.46 6.42 9.68
N GLY A 56 -5.69 7.13 8.86
CA GLY A 56 -6.00 8.49 8.46
C GLY A 56 -7.26 8.61 7.58
N ILE A 57 -7.50 7.63 6.68
CA ILE A 57 -8.67 7.61 5.81
C ILE A 57 -9.94 7.37 6.63
N VAL A 58 -9.92 6.40 7.55
CA VAL A 58 -11.05 6.10 8.44
C VAL A 58 -11.38 7.31 9.33
N ALA A 59 -10.36 7.95 9.92
CA ALA A 59 -10.56 9.16 10.72
C ALA A 59 -11.15 10.32 9.90
N ALA A 60 -10.70 10.51 8.66
CA ALA A 60 -11.27 11.51 7.76
C ALA A 60 -12.73 11.20 7.40
N ALA A 61 -13.05 9.92 7.17
CA ALA A 61 -14.42 9.50 6.91
C ALA A 61 -15.34 9.70 8.11
N GLU A 62 -14.90 9.41 9.32
CA GLU A 62 -15.66 9.65 10.56
C GLU A 62 -15.96 11.13 10.79
N ALA A 63 -15.06 12.03 10.33
CA ALA A 63 -15.25 13.47 10.44
C ALA A 63 -16.17 14.05 9.33
N ALA A 64 -16.17 13.47 8.13
CA ALA A 64 -16.80 14.06 6.96
C ALA A 64 -18.12 13.40 6.55
N LEU A 65 -18.28 12.10 6.79
CA LEU A 65 -19.40 11.32 6.25
C LEU A 65 -20.49 11.05 7.29
N PRO A 66 -21.72 10.72 6.85
CA PRO A 66 -22.76 10.26 7.76
C PRO A 66 -22.29 9.07 8.61
N ALA A 67 -22.68 9.08 9.90
CA ALA A 67 -22.24 8.07 10.84
C ALA A 67 -22.54 6.63 10.36
N GLY A 68 -21.53 5.78 10.47
CA GLY A 68 -21.66 4.34 10.20
C GLY A 68 -21.70 3.93 8.74
N CYS A 69 -21.60 4.87 7.78
CA CYS A 69 -21.66 4.53 6.36
C CYS A 69 -20.33 4.07 5.76
N PHE A 70 -19.20 4.34 6.42
CA PHE A 70 -17.88 4.09 5.85
C PHE A 70 -17.25 2.80 6.36
N VAL A 71 -16.69 2.04 5.43
CA VAL A 71 -15.87 0.86 5.70
C VAL A 71 -14.58 0.98 4.91
N GLY A 72 -13.46 1.18 5.60
CA GLY A 72 -12.15 1.21 4.97
C GLY A 72 -11.82 -0.16 4.37
N CYS A 73 -11.33 -0.18 3.14
CA CYS A 73 -10.90 -1.40 2.47
C CYS A 73 -9.51 -1.23 1.88
N HIS A 74 -8.75 -2.32 1.86
CA HIS A 74 -7.47 -2.37 1.19
C HIS A 74 -7.29 -3.72 0.49
N PRO A 75 -7.64 -3.84 -0.79
CA PRO A 75 -7.32 -5.01 -1.57
C PRO A 75 -5.81 -5.07 -1.78
N MET A 76 -5.18 -6.19 -1.36
CA MET A 76 -3.75 -6.45 -1.55
C MET A 76 -3.47 -6.86 -3.00
N ALA A 77 -3.86 -5.96 -3.91
CA ALA A 77 -3.75 -6.11 -5.34
C ALA A 77 -3.21 -4.81 -5.93
N GLY A 78 -2.31 -4.94 -6.87
CA GLY A 78 -1.71 -3.81 -7.57
C GLY A 78 -0.80 -4.29 -8.67
N ALA A 79 -0.58 -3.43 -9.66
CA ALA A 79 0.37 -3.64 -10.73
C ALA A 79 1.42 -2.52 -10.68
N GLU A 80 2.56 -2.77 -11.30
CA GLU A 80 3.64 -1.79 -11.45
C GLU A 80 3.25 -0.67 -12.43
N PHE A 81 2.20 -0.92 -13.23
CA PHE A 81 1.65 0.02 -14.20
C PHE A 81 0.33 0.60 -13.70
N SER A 82 0.06 1.84 -14.07
CA SER A 82 -1.16 2.57 -13.74
C SER A 82 -1.95 2.95 -14.99
N GLY A 83 -3.23 3.29 -14.81
CA GLY A 83 -4.12 3.72 -15.89
C GLY A 83 -5.03 2.60 -16.41
N VAL A 84 -5.99 2.99 -17.25
CA VAL A 84 -7.03 2.10 -17.77
C VAL A 84 -6.46 0.97 -18.66
N GLU A 85 -5.31 1.19 -19.27
CA GLU A 85 -4.63 0.20 -20.12
C GLU A 85 -4.02 -0.95 -19.31
N ALA A 86 -3.75 -0.71 -18.00
CA ALA A 86 -3.26 -1.73 -17.07
C ALA A 86 -4.39 -2.46 -16.33
N ALA A 87 -5.65 -2.20 -16.69
CA ALA A 87 -6.80 -2.82 -16.02
C ALA A 87 -6.87 -4.32 -16.32
N ASP A 88 -6.95 -5.13 -15.26
CA ASP A 88 -7.16 -6.57 -15.33
C ASP A 88 -8.37 -6.95 -14.48
N ALA A 89 -9.37 -7.57 -15.10
CA ALA A 89 -10.59 -8.01 -14.43
C ALA A 89 -10.32 -9.05 -13.31
N ASN A 90 -9.20 -9.76 -13.37
CA ASN A 90 -8.82 -10.79 -12.41
C ASN A 90 -7.85 -10.30 -11.33
N ILE A 91 -7.52 -9.00 -11.29
CA ILE A 91 -6.50 -8.45 -10.38
C ILE A 91 -6.77 -8.77 -8.90
N PHE A 92 -8.03 -8.93 -8.54
CA PHE A 92 -8.49 -9.22 -7.17
C PHE A 92 -8.62 -10.71 -6.85
N THR A 93 -8.64 -11.57 -7.86
CA THR A 93 -8.90 -13.02 -7.68
C THR A 93 -7.84 -13.67 -6.79
N GLY A 94 -8.28 -14.31 -5.69
CA GLY A 94 -7.42 -14.96 -4.71
C GLY A 94 -6.61 -14.02 -3.82
N ARG A 95 -6.76 -12.70 -3.98
CA ARG A 95 -6.08 -11.71 -3.14
C ARG A 95 -6.79 -11.48 -1.82
N VAL A 96 -6.06 -11.06 -0.81
CA VAL A 96 -6.65 -10.62 0.45
C VAL A 96 -7.14 -9.18 0.30
N CYS A 97 -8.34 -8.89 0.79
CA CYS A 97 -8.80 -7.52 1.02
C CYS A 97 -8.97 -7.33 2.53
N PHE A 98 -8.22 -6.40 3.10
CA PHE A 98 -8.41 -6.00 4.48
C PHE A 98 -9.66 -5.12 4.60
N ILE A 99 -10.51 -5.45 5.55
CA ILE A 99 -11.73 -4.71 5.90
C ILE A 99 -11.47 -4.02 7.23
N CYS A 100 -11.46 -2.69 7.21
CA CYS A 100 -11.15 -1.82 8.34
C CYS A 100 -12.35 -0.93 8.65
N PRO A 101 -13.36 -1.42 9.38
CA PRO A 101 -14.55 -0.63 9.67
C PRO A 101 -14.21 0.63 10.47
N SER A 102 -14.92 1.74 10.20
CA SER A 102 -14.90 2.91 11.06
C SER A 102 -15.55 2.60 12.40
N ARG A 103 -15.24 3.40 13.42
CA ARG A 103 -15.86 3.25 14.73
C ARG A 103 -17.37 3.50 14.58
N GLY A 104 -18.19 2.53 14.96
CA GLY A 104 -19.64 2.59 14.81
C GLY A 104 -20.13 2.34 13.39
N ALA A 105 -19.32 1.74 12.50
CA ALA A 105 -19.78 1.27 11.21
C ALA A 105 -21.03 0.38 11.35
N ARG A 106 -22.03 0.62 10.51
CA ARG A 106 -23.24 -0.21 10.51
C ARG A 106 -22.89 -1.63 10.11
N GLU A 107 -23.46 -2.62 10.78
CA GLU A 107 -23.27 -4.02 10.44
C GLU A 107 -23.59 -4.30 8.96
N SER A 108 -24.67 -3.71 8.45
CA SER A 108 -25.03 -3.81 7.04
C SER A 108 -23.96 -3.28 6.09
N ALA A 109 -23.25 -2.21 6.47
CA ALA A 109 -22.16 -1.67 5.67
C ALA A 109 -20.93 -2.60 5.66
N VAL A 110 -20.61 -3.21 6.81
CA VAL A 110 -19.54 -4.19 6.91
C VAL A 110 -19.85 -5.46 6.12
N VAL A 111 -21.09 -5.93 6.17
CA VAL A 111 -21.56 -7.07 5.36
C VAL A 111 -21.45 -6.73 3.88
N ALA A 112 -21.94 -5.56 3.46
CA ALA A 112 -21.86 -5.13 2.05
C ALA A 112 -20.41 -5.02 1.54
N ALA A 113 -19.48 -4.53 2.38
CA ALA A 113 -18.06 -4.51 2.03
C ALA A 113 -17.50 -5.92 1.82
N ASN A 114 -17.78 -6.85 2.74
CA ASN A 114 -17.35 -8.22 2.61
C ASN A 114 -17.90 -8.91 1.35
N ASP A 115 -19.19 -8.74 1.10
CA ASP A 115 -19.85 -9.35 -0.06
C ASP A 115 -19.34 -8.78 -1.38
N PHE A 116 -19.12 -7.44 -1.44
CA PHE A 116 -18.53 -6.78 -2.59
C PHE A 116 -17.15 -7.35 -2.94
N TRP A 117 -16.23 -7.40 -1.98
CA TRP A 117 -14.88 -7.86 -2.24
C TRP A 117 -14.79 -9.37 -2.50
N ARG A 118 -15.61 -10.17 -1.82
CA ARG A 118 -15.74 -11.60 -2.12
C ARG A 118 -16.33 -11.85 -3.50
N GLY A 119 -17.29 -11.03 -3.91
CA GLY A 119 -17.86 -11.06 -5.27
C GLY A 119 -16.83 -10.79 -6.37
N LEU A 120 -15.77 -10.02 -6.05
CA LEU A 120 -14.62 -9.80 -6.93
C LEU A 120 -13.52 -10.88 -6.81
N GLY A 121 -13.75 -11.94 -6.00
CA GLY A 121 -12.81 -13.05 -5.83
C GLY A 121 -11.77 -12.86 -4.72
N CYS A 122 -11.90 -11.81 -3.89
CA CYS A 122 -11.01 -11.62 -2.73
C CYS A 122 -11.35 -12.58 -1.58
N GLN A 123 -10.33 -12.87 -0.78
CA GLN A 123 -10.48 -13.33 0.61
C GLN A 123 -10.52 -12.09 1.52
N THR A 124 -11.52 -11.95 2.38
CA THR A 124 -11.63 -10.80 3.26
C THR A 124 -11.11 -11.10 4.66
N ALA A 125 -10.40 -10.14 5.26
CA ALA A 125 -9.91 -10.21 6.64
C ALA A 125 -10.20 -8.90 7.35
N THR A 126 -10.93 -8.94 8.48
CA THR A 126 -11.24 -7.75 9.26
C THR A 126 -10.09 -7.44 10.21
N ILE A 127 -9.67 -6.18 10.25
CA ILE A 127 -8.56 -5.69 11.07
C ILE A 127 -8.82 -4.23 11.49
N GLU A 128 -8.33 -3.85 12.67
CA GLU A 128 -8.36 -2.46 13.12
C GLU A 128 -7.48 -1.56 12.23
N PRO A 129 -7.92 -0.33 11.88
CA PRO A 129 -7.18 0.56 10.98
C PRO A 129 -5.73 0.80 11.37
N GLU A 130 -5.46 1.03 12.65
CA GLU A 130 -4.11 1.28 13.18
C GLU A 130 -3.23 0.02 13.13
N THR A 131 -3.83 -1.15 13.41
CA THR A 131 -3.14 -2.44 13.30
C THR A 131 -2.82 -2.77 11.85
N HIS A 132 -3.73 -2.43 10.92
CA HIS A 132 -3.50 -2.53 9.48
C HIS A 132 -2.27 -1.69 9.07
N ASP A 133 -2.22 -0.42 9.46
CA ASP A 133 -1.16 0.49 9.03
C ASP A 133 0.20 0.09 9.60
N ARG A 134 0.25 -0.44 10.82
CA ARG A 134 1.46 -1.05 11.41
C ARG A 134 1.90 -2.29 10.64
N LEU A 135 0.96 -3.15 10.27
CA LEU A 135 1.24 -4.34 9.46
C LEU A 135 1.79 -3.96 8.09
N MET A 136 1.17 -2.99 7.42
CA MET A 136 1.60 -2.53 6.10
C MET A 136 2.96 -1.82 6.16
N ALA A 137 3.26 -1.09 7.23
CA ALA A 137 4.57 -0.49 7.43
C ALA A 137 5.69 -1.55 7.36
N ALA A 138 5.47 -2.70 8.00
CA ALA A 138 6.48 -3.77 8.03
C ALA A 138 6.50 -4.63 6.75
N GLN A 139 5.34 -4.99 6.20
CA GLN A 139 5.24 -5.95 5.10
C GLN A 139 5.37 -5.32 3.71
N SER A 140 5.08 -4.03 3.59
CA SER A 140 5.04 -3.33 2.31
C SER A 140 5.90 -2.07 2.30
N HIS A 141 5.70 -1.14 3.25
CA HIS A 141 6.30 0.17 3.14
C HIS A 141 7.82 0.15 3.37
N LEU A 142 8.30 -0.54 4.40
CA LEU A 142 9.74 -0.72 4.63
C LEU A 142 10.45 -1.41 3.46
N PRO A 143 9.94 -2.53 2.89
CA PRO A 143 10.48 -3.11 1.68
C PRO A 143 10.62 -2.13 0.51
N HIS A 144 9.64 -1.27 0.27
CA HIS A 144 9.73 -0.26 -0.78
C HIS A 144 10.77 0.82 -0.46
N VAL A 145 10.83 1.29 0.79
CA VAL A 145 11.87 2.24 1.22
C VAL A 145 13.26 1.64 0.96
N ALA A 146 13.47 0.38 1.34
CA ALA A 146 14.74 -0.31 1.13
C ALA A 146 15.08 -0.45 -0.37
N ALA A 147 14.09 -0.79 -1.21
CA ALA A 147 14.28 -0.90 -2.65
C ALA A 147 14.60 0.44 -3.31
N TYR A 148 13.90 1.53 -2.94
CA TYR A 148 14.19 2.88 -3.42
C TYR A 148 15.57 3.36 -2.96
N ALA A 149 15.94 3.11 -1.70
CA ALA A 149 17.24 3.49 -1.16
C ALA A 149 18.38 2.73 -1.87
N LEU A 150 18.19 1.43 -2.11
CA LEU A 150 19.15 0.61 -2.86
C LEU A 150 19.30 1.12 -4.30
N ALA A 151 18.20 1.35 -5.01
CA ALA A 151 18.23 1.87 -6.37
C ALA A 151 18.90 3.24 -6.44
N GLY A 152 18.60 4.15 -5.47
CA GLY A 152 19.24 5.45 -5.35
C GLY A 152 20.74 5.35 -5.09
N ALA A 153 21.17 4.44 -4.22
CA ALA A 153 22.60 4.20 -3.97
C ALA A 153 23.34 3.68 -5.21
N LEU A 154 22.68 2.84 -6.01
CA LEU A 154 23.24 2.32 -7.26
C LEU A 154 23.35 3.40 -8.36
N ALA A 155 22.56 4.45 -8.30
CA ALA A 155 22.63 5.56 -9.27
C ALA A 155 24.01 6.20 -9.31
N THR A 156 24.76 6.23 -8.20
CA THR A 156 26.15 6.71 -8.17
C THR A 156 27.14 5.82 -8.89
N ALA A 157 26.81 4.54 -9.07
CA ALA A 157 27.63 3.55 -9.78
C ALA A 157 27.21 3.38 -11.26
N MET A 158 26.14 4.04 -11.72
CA MET A 158 25.56 3.81 -13.05
C MET A 158 26.56 4.07 -14.18
N SER A 159 27.30 5.17 -14.14
CA SER A 159 28.28 5.49 -15.19
C SER A 159 29.38 4.42 -15.32
N PHE A 160 29.82 3.84 -14.22
CA PHE A 160 30.78 2.72 -14.23
C PHE A 160 30.11 1.45 -14.78
N LEU A 161 28.88 1.14 -14.35
CA LEU A 161 28.14 -0.03 -14.82
C LEU A 161 27.89 0.05 -16.33
N GLU A 162 27.46 1.17 -16.84
CA GLU A 162 27.21 1.39 -18.27
C GLU A 162 28.48 1.28 -19.11
N ALA A 163 29.61 1.79 -18.61
CA ALA A 163 30.90 1.73 -19.30
C ALA A 163 31.50 0.30 -19.34
N THR A 164 31.17 -0.55 -18.37
CA THR A 164 31.74 -1.91 -18.25
C THR A 164 30.83 -3.01 -18.77
N THR A 165 29.51 -2.77 -18.84
CA THR A 165 28.54 -3.77 -19.28
C THR A 165 28.18 -3.60 -20.77
N THR A 166 29.04 -4.07 -21.65
CA THR A 166 28.72 -4.12 -23.09
C THR A 166 27.70 -5.20 -23.47
N ALA A 167 27.32 -6.10 -22.57
CA ALA A 167 26.38 -7.20 -22.87
C ALA A 167 25.73 -7.87 -21.64
N ALA A 168 25.94 -7.44 -20.42
CA ALA A 168 25.38 -8.14 -19.27
C ALA A 168 24.01 -7.60 -18.90
N SER A 169 22.98 -8.42 -19.06
CA SER A 169 21.68 -8.18 -18.41
C SER A 169 21.88 -8.03 -16.90
N PRO A 170 21.09 -7.19 -16.21
CA PRO A 170 21.14 -7.08 -14.77
C PRO A 170 21.00 -8.46 -14.11
N THR A 171 21.78 -8.71 -13.06
CA THR A 171 21.68 -9.98 -12.32
C THR A 171 20.29 -10.18 -11.76
N THR A 172 19.87 -11.42 -11.58
CA THR A 172 18.59 -11.76 -10.96
C THR A 172 18.45 -11.08 -9.59
N SER A 173 19.51 -11.11 -8.77
CA SER A 173 19.52 -10.46 -7.46
C SER A 173 19.22 -8.97 -7.54
N LEU A 174 19.84 -8.26 -8.49
CA LEU A 174 19.60 -6.83 -8.67
C LEU A 174 18.14 -6.56 -9.09
N ARG A 175 17.64 -7.32 -10.06
CA ARG A 175 16.25 -7.21 -10.51
C ARG A 175 15.25 -7.45 -9.40
N ASP A 176 15.42 -8.55 -8.67
CA ASP A 176 14.46 -8.95 -7.63
C ASP A 176 14.42 -7.95 -6.48
N THR A 177 15.60 -7.46 -6.04
CA THR A 177 15.68 -6.53 -4.91
C THR A 177 15.25 -5.10 -5.25
N THR A 178 15.33 -4.67 -6.52
CA THR A 178 14.95 -3.31 -6.95
C THR A 178 13.63 -3.25 -7.71
N ARG A 179 13.01 -4.38 -8.03
CA ARG A 179 11.79 -4.46 -8.86
C ARG A 179 10.69 -3.49 -8.39
N ILE A 180 10.41 -3.48 -7.10
CA ILE A 180 9.34 -2.65 -6.52
C ILE A 180 9.69 -1.15 -6.49
N ALA A 181 10.95 -0.76 -6.67
CA ALA A 181 11.34 0.65 -6.83
C ALA A 181 10.90 1.25 -8.19
N ALA A 182 10.38 0.44 -9.11
CA ALA A 182 9.76 0.92 -10.34
C ALA A 182 8.33 1.46 -10.14
N SER A 183 7.75 1.31 -8.95
CA SER A 183 6.42 1.82 -8.61
C SER A 183 6.37 3.35 -8.67
N GLY A 184 5.19 3.91 -8.93
CA GLY A 184 4.99 5.36 -9.09
C GLY A 184 5.40 6.18 -7.86
N PRO A 185 6.35 7.11 -7.98
CA PRO A 185 6.90 7.83 -6.82
C PRO A 185 5.87 8.72 -6.10
N GLU A 186 4.88 9.24 -6.81
CA GLU A 186 3.82 10.05 -6.21
C GLU A 186 2.94 9.24 -5.26
N VAL A 187 2.58 8.03 -5.66
CA VAL A 187 1.79 7.10 -4.83
C VAL A 187 2.56 6.75 -3.56
N TRP A 188 3.85 6.42 -3.70
CA TRP A 188 4.69 6.04 -2.56
C TRP A 188 5.00 7.21 -1.62
N ARG A 189 5.21 8.41 -2.16
CA ARG A 189 5.28 9.63 -1.35
C ARG A 189 4.07 9.76 -0.44
N ASP A 190 2.88 9.62 -1.00
CA ASP A 190 1.63 9.81 -0.26
C ASP A 190 1.40 8.71 0.78
N ILE A 191 1.72 7.46 0.45
CA ILE A 191 1.66 6.32 1.38
C ILE A 191 2.62 6.53 2.56
N LEU A 192 3.89 6.84 2.28
CA LEU A 192 4.92 6.99 3.31
C LEU A 192 4.62 8.16 4.25
N LEU A 193 4.15 9.29 3.71
CA LEU A 193 3.75 10.44 4.53
C LEU A 193 2.51 10.13 5.37
N ALA A 194 1.53 9.45 4.82
CA ALA A 194 0.30 9.10 5.55
C ALA A 194 0.54 8.05 6.65
N ASN A 195 1.55 7.19 6.51
CA ASN A 195 1.90 6.16 7.50
C ASN A 195 3.23 6.45 8.23
N ALA A 196 3.65 7.71 8.30
CA ALA A 196 4.96 8.11 8.83
C ALA A 196 5.19 7.61 10.28
N ALA A 197 4.16 7.63 11.12
CA ALA A 197 4.26 7.20 12.52
C ALA A 197 4.75 5.75 12.67
N HIS A 198 4.37 4.86 11.74
CA HIS A 198 4.77 3.45 11.77
C HIS A 198 6.00 3.15 10.91
N VAL A 199 6.24 3.93 9.87
CA VAL A 199 7.35 3.69 8.94
C VAL A 199 8.68 4.23 9.51
N LEU A 200 8.68 5.41 10.14
CA LEU A 200 9.91 6.04 10.64
C LEU A 200 10.71 5.15 11.63
N PRO A 201 10.09 4.49 12.63
CA PRO A 201 10.84 3.60 13.51
C PRO A 201 11.49 2.42 12.78
N LEU A 202 10.84 1.90 11.72
CA LEU A 202 11.36 0.80 10.92
C LEU A 202 12.52 1.25 10.02
N ILE A 203 12.46 2.47 9.49
CA ILE A 203 13.57 3.08 8.74
C ILE A 203 14.79 3.22 9.65
N GLN A 204 14.59 3.72 10.87
CA GLN A 204 15.68 3.86 11.86
C GLN A 204 16.32 2.51 12.19
N GLU A 205 15.54 1.45 12.32
CA GLU A 205 16.05 0.10 12.53
C GLU A 205 16.84 -0.38 11.30
N LEU A 206 16.35 -0.14 10.08
CA LEU A 206 17.08 -0.47 8.85
C LEU A 206 18.43 0.26 8.78
N GLU A 207 18.47 1.55 9.08
CA GLU A 207 19.72 2.33 9.14
C GLU A 207 20.70 1.72 10.13
N THR A 208 20.22 1.31 11.31
CA THR A 208 21.04 0.65 12.34
C THR A 208 21.63 -0.65 11.80
N ARG A 209 20.85 -1.50 11.13
CA ARG A 209 21.36 -2.76 10.56
C ARG A 209 22.37 -2.54 9.44
N VAL A 210 22.14 -1.54 8.59
CA VAL A 210 23.11 -1.17 7.55
C VAL A 210 24.40 -0.65 8.16
N ALA A 211 24.33 0.14 9.24
CA ALA A 211 25.50 0.64 9.94
C ALA A 211 26.32 -0.49 10.61
N GLU A 212 25.66 -1.50 11.22
CA GLU A 212 26.34 -2.69 11.77
C GLU A 212 27.14 -3.44 10.70
N ILE A 213 26.50 -3.72 9.56
CA ILE A 213 27.16 -4.39 8.43
C ILE A 213 28.34 -3.55 7.93
N LYS A 214 28.13 -2.24 7.75
CA LYS A 214 29.19 -1.32 7.30
C LYS A 214 30.38 -1.32 8.24
N SER A 215 30.17 -1.26 9.56
CA SER A 215 31.24 -1.29 10.55
C SER A 215 32.03 -2.59 10.50
N ALA A 216 31.31 -3.74 10.53
CA ALA A 216 31.96 -5.04 10.48
C ALA A 216 32.79 -5.23 9.19
N VAL A 217 32.31 -4.73 8.05
CA VAL A 217 33.10 -4.76 6.79
C VAL A 217 34.33 -3.86 6.89
N ALA A 218 34.20 -2.64 7.43
CA ALA A 218 35.32 -1.69 7.55
C ALA A 218 36.41 -2.18 8.48
N ASP A 219 36.04 -2.87 9.57
CA ASP A 219 36.95 -3.40 10.58
C ASP A 219 37.53 -4.79 10.23
N GLY A 220 37.03 -5.41 9.14
CA GLY A 220 37.39 -6.79 8.76
C GLY A 220 36.88 -7.83 9.77
N ASP A 221 35.85 -7.50 10.57
CA ASP A 221 35.30 -8.36 11.61
C ASP A 221 34.34 -9.40 11.01
N GLY A 222 34.91 -10.51 10.56
CA GLY A 222 34.17 -11.62 9.95
C GLY A 222 33.21 -12.30 10.91
N GLU A 223 33.51 -12.36 12.20
CA GLU A 223 32.67 -13.01 13.22
C GLU A 223 31.37 -12.19 13.44
N THR A 224 31.48 -10.89 13.64
CA THR A 224 30.30 -9.99 13.74
C THR A 224 29.48 -10.01 12.47
N LEU A 225 30.13 -9.97 11.30
CA LEU A 225 29.43 -10.01 10.02
C LEU A 225 28.63 -11.30 9.86
N GLU A 226 29.23 -12.47 10.12
CA GLU A 226 28.54 -13.75 10.05
C GLU A 226 27.34 -13.83 11.00
N ARG A 227 27.49 -13.34 12.23
CA ARG A 227 26.42 -13.29 13.23
C ARG A 227 25.24 -12.45 12.75
N VAL A 228 25.48 -11.26 12.21
CA VAL A 228 24.42 -10.36 11.71
C VAL A 228 23.70 -10.99 10.52
N LEU A 229 24.44 -11.54 9.56
CA LEU A 229 23.87 -12.18 8.38
C LEU A 229 23.07 -13.45 8.72
N SER A 230 23.55 -14.26 9.67
CA SER A 230 22.86 -15.46 10.14
C SER A 230 21.56 -15.13 10.85
N ALA A 231 21.52 -14.05 11.66
CA ALA A 231 20.29 -13.58 12.29
C ALA A 231 19.26 -13.13 11.24
N ALA A 232 19.68 -12.39 10.21
CA ALA A 232 18.82 -11.96 9.12
C ALA A 232 18.30 -13.15 8.30
N GLN A 233 19.15 -14.15 8.02
CA GLN A 233 18.72 -15.38 7.34
C GLN A 233 17.67 -16.15 8.16
N ALA A 234 17.86 -16.28 9.46
CA ALA A 234 16.88 -16.93 10.34
C ALA A 234 15.53 -16.19 10.34
N CYS A 235 15.56 -14.86 10.36
CA CYS A 235 14.37 -14.04 10.25
C CYS A 235 13.65 -14.30 8.90
N ARG A 236 14.39 -14.29 7.78
CA ARG A 236 13.82 -14.54 6.43
C ARG A 236 13.11 -15.90 6.36
N LYS A 237 13.71 -16.96 6.91
CA LYS A 237 13.09 -18.31 6.95
C LYS A 237 11.79 -18.36 7.74
N ARG A 238 11.63 -17.49 8.75
CA ARG A 238 10.39 -17.37 9.54
C ARG A 238 9.31 -16.57 8.82
N LEU A 239 9.68 -15.51 8.10
CA LEU A 239 8.74 -14.62 7.41
C LEU A 239 8.11 -15.26 6.18
N VAL A 240 8.86 -16.08 5.47
CA VAL A 240 8.41 -16.75 4.25
C VAL A 240 8.52 -18.24 4.48
N LYS A 241 7.43 -18.83 4.95
CA LYS A 241 7.32 -20.29 5.01
C LYS A 241 7.29 -20.80 3.56
N GLU A 242 8.32 -21.53 3.18
CA GLU A 242 8.34 -22.31 1.96
C GLU A 242 7.39 -23.49 2.06
#